data_e474320c4b98572fc9dff75cf4bae21c
#
_entry.id   e474320c4b98572fc9dff75cf4bae21c
#
_cell.length_a   1.000
_cell.length_b   1.000
_cell.length_c   1.000
_cell.angle_alpha   90.00
_cell.angle_beta   90.00
_cell.angle_gamma   90.00
#
_symmetry.space_group_name_H-M   'P 1'
#
loop_
_entity.id
_entity.type
_entity.pdbx_description
1 polymer ?
#
loop_
_entity_poly.entity_id
_entity_poly.type
_entity_poly.pdbx_seq_one_letter_code
_entity_poly.pdbx_strand_id
1 'polypeptide(L)'
;MTEADQPDRVDRKQVRRRASRAAGPAGHSAATAITAVVEGAAKPAAVRVSPPGPPPRRQPNQARLAMAAGAFAVVLIVALTAVVLVLAGQKRDAQALAERDQRFVDTATQTVVNMFTYTPDTVDESVNRFVDGISGPLRDMMSQENNVENLKALFRDTNASSEAVVSGKALEAIDPDTDNASVLVAVRVTVTDIDGVNKPSQAYRMRVIVHEDGNGRMTGYDLKYPDGGN
;
A
#
# COMPACT_ATOMS: atom_id res chain seq x y z
N MET A 1 -31.96 -36.43 -5.53
CA MET A 1 -32.15 -36.71 -4.11
C MET A 1 -30.84 -36.37 -3.45
N THR A 2 -30.67 -35.35 -2.78
CA THR A 2 -31.19 -34.59 -1.68
C THR A 2 -30.37 -33.28 -1.72
N GLU A 3 -30.94 -32.14 -2.04
CA GLU A 3 -31.55 -31.14 -1.17
C GLU A 3 -30.54 -30.38 -0.29
N ALA A 4 -30.25 -29.18 -0.74
CA ALA A 4 -30.24 -27.85 -0.13
C ALA A 4 -29.97 -27.79 1.39
N ASP A 5 -29.01 -26.94 1.75
CA ASP A 5 -29.24 -26.08 2.89
C ASP A 5 -28.50 -24.73 2.67
N GLN A 6 -29.28 -23.66 2.53
CA GLN A 6 -28.86 -22.26 2.62
C GLN A 6 -29.17 -21.76 4.02
N PRO A 7 -28.24 -21.13 4.74
CA PRO A 7 -28.60 -20.35 5.91
C PRO A 7 -28.95 -18.90 5.54
N ASP A 8 -30.21 -18.64 5.74
CA ASP A 8 -30.96 -17.47 6.22
C ASP A 8 -30.19 -16.14 6.40
N ARG A 9 -30.58 -15.19 5.53
CA ARG A 9 -30.28 -13.76 5.69
C ARG A 9 -31.22 -13.16 6.73
N VAL A 10 -30.71 -12.88 7.92
CA VAL A 10 -31.41 -12.09 8.93
C VAL A 10 -31.39 -10.61 8.55
N ASP A 11 -32.55 -10.18 8.06
CA ASP A 11 -32.91 -8.79 7.75
C ASP A 11 -33.06 -7.98 9.05
N ARG A 12 -32.06 -7.19 9.44
CA ARG A 12 -32.17 -6.27 10.58
C ARG A 12 -32.83 -4.98 10.13
N LYS A 13 -34.16 -4.92 10.23
CA LYS A 13 -34.95 -3.70 10.22
C LYS A 13 -34.50 -2.74 11.31
N GLN A 14 -33.86 -1.66 10.90
CA GLN A 14 -33.63 -0.50 11.78
C GLN A 14 -34.97 0.17 12.13
N VAL A 15 -35.39 0.01 13.36
CA VAL A 15 -36.51 0.74 13.96
C VAL A 15 -36.07 2.17 14.23
N ARG A 16 -36.50 3.10 13.38
CA ARG A 16 -36.41 4.53 13.64
C ARG A 16 -37.33 4.90 14.79
N ARG A 17 -36.79 5.22 15.96
CA ARG A 17 -37.53 5.84 17.07
C ARG A 17 -37.86 7.29 16.71
N ARG A 18 -39.13 7.55 16.42
CA ARG A 18 -39.72 8.92 16.38
C ARG A 18 -39.78 9.45 17.79
N ALA A 19 -39.10 10.56 18.06
CA ALA A 19 -39.31 11.35 19.25
C ALA A 19 -40.66 12.10 19.13
N SER A 20 -41.64 11.71 19.93
CA SER A 20 -42.91 12.40 20.07
C SER A 20 -42.73 13.63 20.98
N ARG A 21 -42.94 14.79 20.40
CA ARG A 21 -42.99 16.07 21.12
C ARG A 21 -44.35 16.16 21.80
N ALA A 22 -44.39 16.29 23.15
CA ALA A 22 -45.61 16.53 23.90
C ALA A 22 -46.15 17.95 23.61
N ALA A 23 -47.40 18.01 23.18
CA ALA A 23 -48.16 19.24 22.98
C ALA A 23 -48.60 19.78 24.37
N GLY A 24 -48.29 21.01 24.66
CA GLY A 24 -48.81 21.73 25.85
C GLY A 24 -50.26 22.12 25.69
N PRO A 25 -51.02 22.28 26.77
CA PRO A 25 -52.47 22.51 26.75
C PRO A 25 -52.81 23.93 26.30
N ALA A 26 -53.73 24.00 25.33
CA ALA A 26 -54.46 25.21 24.98
C ALA A 26 -55.53 25.50 26.02
N GLY A 27 -55.37 26.57 26.75
CA GLY A 27 -56.42 27.07 27.63
C GLY A 27 -57.22 28.17 26.95
N HIS A 28 -58.43 27.84 26.63
CA HIS A 28 -59.51 28.80 26.31
C HIS A 28 -60.10 29.35 27.59
N SER A 29 -60.37 30.65 27.65
CA SER A 29 -61.71 31.09 28.10
C SER A 29 -61.82 32.60 27.89
N ALA A 30 -62.74 32.90 27.01
CA ALA A 30 -63.39 34.20 26.96
C ALA A 30 -64.44 34.24 28.05
N ALA A 31 -64.53 35.29 28.78
CA ALA A 31 -65.73 35.66 29.54
C ALA A 31 -65.91 37.18 29.54
N THR A 32 -67.07 37.49 29.17
CA THR A 32 -67.81 38.68 28.83
C THR A 32 -67.87 39.71 29.96
N ALA A 33 -67.87 40.98 29.55
CA ALA A 33 -68.03 42.20 30.31
C ALA A 33 -69.31 42.28 31.08
N ILE A 34 -69.31 42.90 32.20
CA ILE A 34 -70.46 43.71 32.72
C ILE A 34 -69.91 44.97 33.35
N THR A 35 -70.41 46.10 32.84
CA THR A 35 -70.25 47.48 33.28
C THR A 35 -70.94 47.74 34.60
N ALA A 36 -70.25 48.34 35.56
CA ALA A 36 -70.93 49.07 36.62
C ALA A 36 -70.07 50.28 36.94
N VAL A 37 -70.66 51.45 36.68
CA VAL A 37 -70.16 52.75 37.09
C VAL A 37 -70.48 52.95 38.56
N VAL A 38 -69.50 53.22 39.41
CA VAL A 38 -69.67 53.88 40.67
C VAL A 38 -68.56 54.89 40.84
N GLU A 39 -69.03 56.14 40.91
CA GLU A 39 -68.32 57.37 41.22
C GLU A 39 -67.94 57.44 42.70
N GLY A 40 -66.71 57.91 42.92
CA GLY A 40 -66.38 58.53 44.20
C GLY A 40 -65.24 57.97 45.01
N ALA A 41 -64.33 58.85 45.26
CA ALA A 41 -63.32 58.97 46.33
C ALA A 41 -61.86 58.75 45.92
N ALA A 42 -61.17 59.85 45.90
CA ALA A 42 -59.69 59.89 45.72
C ALA A 42 -58.98 59.11 46.84
N LYS A 43 -58.24 58.09 46.45
CA LYS A 43 -57.31 57.41 47.33
C LYS A 43 -55.89 57.87 47.06
N PRO A 44 -55.04 58.02 48.11
CA PRO A 44 -53.66 58.46 47.92
C PRO A 44 -52.87 57.53 47.07
N ALA A 45 -52.04 58.11 46.18
CA ALA A 45 -51.18 57.40 45.27
C ALA A 45 -50.22 56.46 46.03
N ALA A 46 -50.45 55.14 45.93
CA ALA A 46 -49.49 54.16 46.38
C ALA A 46 -48.25 54.18 45.43
N VAL A 47 -47.14 54.57 45.99
CA VAL A 47 -45.84 54.48 45.34
C VAL A 47 -45.58 52.99 45.00
N ARG A 48 -45.72 52.60 43.72
CA ARG A 48 -45.35 51.30 43.30
C ARG A 48 -43.81 51.22 43.33
N VAL A 49 -43.26 50.65 44.37
CA VAL A 49 -41.86 50.24 44.42
C VAL A 49 -41.73 49.06 43.46
N SER A 50 -41.18 49.27 42.29
CA SER A 50 -40.85 48.17 41.35
C SER A 50 -39.84 47.25 42.03
N PRO A 51 -40.07 45.93 42.02
CA PRO A 51 -39.07 44.99 42.55
C PRO A 51 -37.75 45.18 41.84
N PRO A 52 -36.59 45.03 42.50
CA PRO A 52 -35.28 45.13 41.87
C PRO A 52 -35.20 44.12 40.75
N GLY A 53 -34.86 44.58 39.54
CA GLY A 53 -34.70 43.75 38.39
C GLY A 53 -33.61 42.70 38.63
N PRO A 54 -33.69 41.55 37.97
CA PRO A 54 -32.66 40.49 38.08
C PRO A 54 -31.28 41.09 37.78
N PRO A 55 -30.23 40.62 38.50
CA PRO A 55 -28.87 41.16 38.31
C PRO A 55 -28.44 40.94 36.84
N PRO A 56 -27.71 41.88 36.24
CA PRO A 56 -27.26 41.77 34.85
C PRO A 56 -26.43 40.51 34.69
N ARG A 57 -26.86 39.61 33.80
CA ARG A 57 -26.08 38.42 33.45
C ARG A 57 -24.74 38.89 32.91
N ARG A 58 -23.65 38.48 33.58
CA ARG A 58 -22.28 38.69 33.06
C ARG A 58 -22.23 38.09 31.64
N GLN A 59 -22.10 38.92 30.65
CA GLN A 59 -21.88 38.44 29.26
C GLN A 59 -20.54 37.71 29.24
N PRO A 60 -20.50 36.48 28.73
CA PRO A 60 -19.23 35.79 28.55
C PRO A 60 -18.32 36.66 27.69
N ASN A 61 -17.04 36.73 28.02
CA ASN A 61 -16.06 37.57 27.33
C ASN A 61 -15.76 36.95 25.98
N GLN A 62 -16.65 37.16 25.00
CA GLN A 62 -16.66 36.53 23.68
C GLN A 62 -15.32 36.71 22.94
N ALA A 63 -14.67 37.86 23.17
CA ALA A 63 -13.35 38.10 22.60
C ALA A 63 -12.26 37.16 23.13
N ARG A 64 -12.27 36.83 24.43
CA ARG A 64 -11.31 35.86 25.00
C ARG A 64 -11.61 34.43 24.57
N LEU A 65 -12.89 34.06 24.45
CA LEU A 65 -13.28 32.76 23.92
C LEU A 65 -12.90 32.62 22.45
N ALA A 66 -13.10 33.65 21.64
CA ALA A 66 -12.69 33.65 20.24
C ALA A 66 -11.16 33.57 20.10
N MET A 67 -10.39 34.28 20.92
CA MET A 67 -8.93 34.16 20.89
C MET A 67 -8.44 32.76 21.33
N ALA A 68 -9.05 32.17 22.38
CA ALA A 68 -8.71 30.83 22.82
C ALA A 68 -9.06 29.77 21.78
N ALA A 69 -10.22 29.89 21.14
CA ALA A 69 -10.63 29.00 20.03
C ALA A 69 -9.72 29.16 18.83
N GLY A 70 -9.31 30.39 18.49
CA GLY A 70 -8.34 30.65 17.40
C GLY A 70 -6.96 30.05 17.67
N ALA A 71 -6.44 30.24 18.91
CA ALA A 71 -5.17 29.66 19.33
C ALA A 71 -5.21 28.11 19.29
N PHE A 72 -6.30 27.52 19.77
CA PHE A 72 -6.50 26.07 19.70
C PHE A 72 -6.56 25.55 18.28
N ALA A 73 -7.27 26.24 17.39
CA ALA A 73 -7.33 25.89 15.97
C ALA A 73 -5.94 25.92 15.29
N VAL A 74 -5.12 26.94 15.59
CA VAL A 74 -3.75 27.04 15.07
C VAL A 74 -2.89 25.86 15.57
N VAL A 75 -2.93 25.55 16.86
CA VAL A 75 -2.21 24.40 17.44
C VAL A 75 -2.64 23.09 16.77
N LEU A 76 -3.93 22.92 16.54
CA LEU A 76 -4.48 21.73 15.91
C LEU A 76 -4.03 21.61 14.45
N ILE A 77 -4.00 22.71 13.70
CA ILE A 77 -3.48 22.73 12.32
C ILE A 77 -1.99 22.37 12.29
N VAL A 78 -1.18 22.96 13.19
CA VAL A 78 0.25 22.66 13.28
C VAL A 78 0.47 21.18 13.62
N ALA A 79 -0.28 20.63 14.58
CA ALA A 79 -0.18 19.22 14.95
C ALA A 79 -0.57 18.30 13.79
N LEU A 80 -1.67 18.60 13.09
CA LEU A 80 -2.09 17.81 11.91
C LEU A 80 -1.05 17.90 10.80
N THR A 81 -0.50 19.06 10.53
CA THR A 81 0.55 19.23 9.51
C THR A 81 1.79 18.42 9.86
N ALA A 82 2.23 18.43 11.14
CA ALA A 82 3.35 17.63 11.59
C ALA A 82 3.10 16.13 11.39
N VAL A 83 1.90 15.64 11.75
CA VAL A 83 1.51 14.24 11.53
C VAL A 83 1.56 13.87 10.04
N VAL A 84 1.01 14.70 9.18
CA VAL A 84 1.02 14.47 7.72
C VAL A 84 2.45 14.41 7.17
N LEU A 85 3.34 15.30 7.62
CA LEU A 85 4.74 15.29 7.18
C LEU A 85 5.48 14.03 7.64
N VAL A 86 5.27 13.58 8.88
CA VAL A 86 5.86 12.33 9.39
C VAL A 86 5.36 11.12 8.59
N LEU A 87 4.04 11.02 8.39
CA LEU A 87 3.45 9.92 7.61
C LEU A 87 3.93 9.93 6.14
N ALA A 88 4.08 11.11 5.54
CA ALA A 88 4.60 11.25 4.19
C ALA A 88 6.07 10.81 4.10
N GLY A 89 6.90 11.10 5.12
CA GLY A 89 8.28 10.62 5.23
C GLY A 89 8.33 9.10 5.30
N GLN A 90 7.62 8.50 6.26
CA GLN A 90 7.56 7.04 6.43
C GLN A 90 7.09 6.31 5.16
N LYS A 91 6.12 6.90 4.45
CA LYS A 91 5.64 6.32 3.18
C LYS A 91 6.73 6.33 2.09
N ARG A 92 7.52 7.40 2.01
CA ARG A 92 8.63 7.49 1.03
C ARG A 92 9.72 6.47 1.34
N ASP A 93 10.09 6.31 2.61
CA ASP A 93 11.09 5.34 3.03
C ASP A 93 10.64 3.90 2.75
N ALA A 94 9.37 3.58 3.06
CA ALA A 94 8.79 2.28 2.75
C ALA A 94 8.71 2.01 1.23
N GLN A 95 8.43 3.02 0.42
CA GLN A 95 8.42 2.90 -1.04
C GLN A 95 9.84 2.67 -1.58
N ALA A 96 10.84 3.40 -1.09
CA ALA A 96 12.22 3.22 -1.52
C ALA A 96 12.75 1.80 -1.21
N LEU A 97 12.40 1.25 -0.04
CA LEU A 97 12.72 -0.14 0.31
C LEU A 97 12.03 -1.12 -0.64
N ALA A 98 10.73 -0.96 -0.86
CA ALA A 98 9.98 -1.83 -1.76
C ALA A 98 10.50 -1.78 -3.21
N GLU A 99 10.92 -0.61 -3.70
CA GLU A 99 11.55 -0.45 -5.00
C GLU A 99 12.92 -1.13 -5.08
N ARG A 100 13.71 -1.07 -3.99
CA ARG A 100 14.99 -1.79 -3.90
C ARG A 100 14.76 -3.30 -3.94
N ASP A 101 13.82 -3.80 -3.16
CA ASP A 101 13.45 -5.21 -3.11
C ASP A 101 12.99 -5.71 -4.48
N GLN A 102 12.17 -4.92 -5.16
CA GLN A 102 11.70 -5.24 -6.50
C GLN A 102 12.85 -5.30 -7.51
N ARG A 103 13.84 -4.40 -7.43
CA ARG A 103 15.02 -4.42 -8.30
C ARG A 103 15.85 -5.69 -8.10
N PHE A 104 16.00 -6.21 -6.88
CA PHE A 104 16.64 -7.51 -6.65
C PHE A 104 15.91 -8.63 -7.37
N VAL A 105 14.58 -8.68 -7.24
CA VAL A 105 13.74 -9.70 -7.91
C VAL A 105 13.83 -9.59 -9.42
N ASP A 106 13.82 -8.39 -9.96
CA ASP A 106 13.88 -8.17 -11.41
C ASP A 106 15.27 -8.50 -11.98
N THR A 107 16.35 -8.16 -11.26
CA THR A 107 17.72 -8.53 -11.64
C THR A 107 17.90 -10.04 -11.62
N ALA A 108 17.44 -10.74 -10.59
CA ALA A 108 17.47 -12.20 -10.54
C ALA A 108 16.70 -12.83 -11.69
N THR A 109 15.51 -12.31 -11.96
CA THR A 109 14.65 -12.75 -13.06
C THR A 109 15.37 -12.58 -14.41
N GLN A 110 15.95 -11.41 -14.64
CA GLN A 110 16.67 -11.11 -15.88
C GLN A 110 17.93 -11.98 -16.03
N THR A 111 18.66 -12.25 -14.94
CA THR A 111 19.82 -13.15 -14.95
C THR A 111 19.41 -14.55 -15.44
N VAL A 112 18.31 -15.11 -14.92
CA VAL A 112 17.81 -16.42 -15.32
C VAL A 112 17.30 -16.42 -16.76
N VAL A 113 16.57 -15.40 -17.17
CA VAL A 113 16.08 -15.28 -18.55
C VAL A 113 17.26 -15.17 -19.53
N ASN A 114 18.25 -14.34 -19.23
CA ASN A 114 19.46 -14.20 -20.08
C ASN A 114 20.28 -15.48 -20.16
N MET A 115 20.30 -16.28 -19.08
CA MET A 115 21.01 -17.56 -19.04
C MET A 115 20.40 -18.61 -19.98
N PHE A 116 19.06 -18.62 -20.11
CA PHE A 116 18.35 -19.69 -20.82
C PHE A 116 17.72 -19.26 -22.16
N THR A 117 17.79 -17.97 -22.51
CA THR A 117 17.17 -17.49 -23.74
C THR A 117 18.22 -17.14 -24.77
N TYR A 118 18.26 -17.92 -25.86
CA TYR A 118 19.13 -17.68 -27.01
C TYR A 118 18.51 -18.25 -28.30
N THR A 119 18.95 -17.71 -29.44
CA THR A 119 18.69 -18.27 -30.78
C THR A 119 20.01 -18.46 -31.48
N PRO A 120 20.11 -19.33 -32.52
CA PRO A 120 21.36 -19.56 -33.24
C PRO A 120 21.97 -18.26 -33.78
N ASP A 121 21.15 -17.34 -34.24
CA ASP A 121 21.58 -16.06 -34.81
C ASP A 121 22.06 -15.04 -33.78
N THR A 122 21.64 -15.20 -32.51
CA THR A 122 21.90 -14.22 -31.42
C THR A 122 22.74 -14.80 -30.28
N VAL A 123 23.39 -15.93 -30.48
CA VAL A 123 24.18 -16.60 -29.41
C VAL A 123 25.21 -15.68 -28.80
N ASP A 124 25.99 -14.98 -29.61
CA ASP A 124 27.05 -14.09 -29.12
C ASP A 124 26.47 -12.95 -28.25
N GLU A 125 25.41 -12.31 -28.73
CA GLU A 125 24.76 -11.23 -28.02
C GLU A 125 24.10 -11.73 -26.73
N SER A 126 23.44 -12.89 -26.77
CA SER A 126 22.77 -13.49 -25.62
C SER A 126 23.76 -13.87 -24.52
N VAL A 127 24.86 -14.52 -24.88
CA VAL A 127 25.93 -14.92 -23.95
C VAL A 127 26.61 -13.66 -23.37
N ASN A 128 26.94 -12.67 -24.20
CA ASN A 128 27.53 -11.43 -23.72
C ASN A 128 26.58 -10.70 -22.76
N ARG A 129 25.29 -10.62 -23.08
CA ARG A 129 24.27 -10.01 -22.20
C ARG A 129 24.20 -10.71 -20.84
N PHE A 130 24.28 -12.03 -20.82
CA PHE A 130 24.35 -12.81 -19.58
C PHE A 130 25.62 -12.47 -18.80
N VAL A 131 26.79 -12.51 -19.43
CA VAL A 131 28.11 -12.22 -18.80
C VAL A 131 28.18 -10.79 -18.27
N ASP A 132 27.61 -9.81 -18.97
CA ASP A 132 27.58 -8.42 -18.55
C ASP A 132 26.64 -8.18 -17.35
N GLY A 133 25.65 -9.05 -17.18
CA GLY A 133 24.67 -9.02 -16.09
C GLY A 133 25.10 -9.72 -14.82
N ILE A 134 26.30 -10.34 -14.78
CA ILE A 134 26.78 -11.11 -13.64
C ILE A 134 28.06 -10.55 -13.04
N SER A 135 28.35 -10.90 -11.78
CA SER A 135 29.55 -10.52 -11.03
C SER A 135 30.00 -11.65 -10.09
N GLY A 136 31.09 -11.43 -9.36
CA GLY A 136 31.58 -12.33 -8.32
C GLY A 136 31.83 -13.77 -8.81
N PRO A 137 31.54 -14.77 -7.96
CA PRO A 137 31.84 -16.18 -8.25
C PRO A 137 31.24 -16.67 -9.57
N LEU A 138 30.02 -16.21 -9.92
CA LEU A 138 29.37 -16.59 -11.18
C LEU A 138 30.13 -16.05 -12.39
N ARG A 139 30.60 -14.82 -12.34
CA ARG A 139 31.43 -14.23 -13.40
C ARG A 139 32.81 -14.89 -13.48
N ASP A 140 33.40 -15.18 -12.31
CA ASP A 140 34.71 -15.83 -12.25
C ASP A 140 34.67 -17.22 -12.90
N MET A 141 33.60 -18.00 -12.62
CA MET A 141 33.37 -19.27 -13.25
C MET A 141 33.25 -19.16 -14.80
N MET A 142 32.54 -18.16 -15.28
CA MET A 142 32.39 -17.92 -16.71
C MET A 142 33.68 -17.46 -17.38
N SER A 143 34.57 -16.77 -16.65
CA SER A 143 35.83 -16.22 -17.15
C SER A 143 36.97 -17.26 -17.16
N GLN A 144 36.78 -18.41 -16.49
CA GLN A 144 37.78 -19.48 -16.46
C GLN A 144 37.77 -20.28 -17.73
N GLU A 145 38.95 -20.75 -18.16
CA GLU A 145 39.17 -21.78 -19.21
C GLU A 145 38.42 -21.55 -20.53
N ASN A 146 38.19 -20.30 -20.93
CA ASN A 146 37.39 -19.96 -22.12
C ASN A 146 35.92 -20.46 -22.06
N ASN A 147 35.35 -20.60 -20.87
CA ASN A 147 33.98 -21.10 -20.71
C ASN A 147 32.97 -20.30 -21.52
N VAL A 148 33.14 -18.98 -21.64
CA VAL A 148 32.29 -18.14 -22.50
C VAL A 148 32.32 -18.57 -23.96
N GLU A 149 33.49 -18.78 -24.51
CA GLU A 149 33.65 -19.19 -25.92
C GLU A 149 33.21 -20.63 -26.12
N ASN A 150 33.46 -21.51 -25.15
CA ASN A 150 32.97 -22.88 -25.17
C ASN A 150 31.43 -22.92 -25.14
N LEU A 151 30.80 -22.06 -24.34
CA LEU A 151 29.34 -21.96 -24.27
C LEU A 151 28.77 -21.45 -25.61
N LYS A 152 29.40 -20.44 -26.21
CA LYS A 152 29.00 -19.92 -27.52
C LYS A 152 29.13 -21.01 -28.61
N ALA A 153 30.25 -21.74 -28.60
CA ALA A 153 30.46 -22.85 -29.55
C ALA A 153 29.39 -23.92 -29.39
N LEU A 154 29.13 -24.35 -28.16
CA LEU A 154 28.09 -25.34 -27.85
C LEU A 154 26.71 -24.94 -28.40
N PHE A 155 26.31 -23.68 -28.17
CA PHE A 155 25.01 -23.21 -28.64
C PHE A 155 24.94 -23.08 -30.17
N ARG A 156 26.03 -22.70 -30.83
CA ARG A 156 26.09 -22.67 -32.30
C ARG A 156 26.04 -24.06 -32.89
N ASP A 157 26.78 -25.02 -32.31
CA ASP A 157 26.86 -26.39 -32.82
C ASP A 157 25.51 -27.13 -32.71
N THR A 158 24.72 -26.82 -31.68
CA THR A 158 23.37 -27.41 -31.53
C THR A 158 22.37 -26.85 -32.53
N ASN A 159 22.61 -25.64 -33.05
CA ASN A 159 21.68 -24.88 -33.91
C ASN A 159 20.22 -24.87 -33.37
N ALA A 160 20.08 -24.95 -32.08
CA ALA A 160 18.81 -24.96 -31.37
C ALA A 160 18.52 -23.57 -30.76
N SER A 161 17.27 -23.22 -30.61
CA SER A 161 16.85 -22.08 -29.84
C SER A 161 16.32 -22.50 -28.46
N SER A 162 16.45 -21.63 -27.50
CA SER A 162 15.92 -21.84 -26.16
C SER A 162 15.20 -20.60 -25.69
N GLU A 163 14.05 -20.81 -25.06
CA GLU A 163 13.22 -19.76 -24.50
C GLU A 163 12.90 -20.07 -23.03
N ALA A 164 13.09 -19.08 -22.17
CA ALA A 164 12.80 -19.17 -20.74
C ALA A 164 11.58 -18.33 -20.38
N VAL A 165 10.59 -18.95 -19.77
CA VAL A 165 9.40 -18.29 -19.24
C VAL A 165 9.39 -18.42 -17.72
N VAL A 166 9.43 -17.30 -17.02
CA VAL A 166 9.37 -17.27 -15.55
C VAL A 166 7.95 -17.57 -15.09
N SER A 167 7.79 -18.62 -14.30
CA SER A 167 6.51 -19.06 -13.75
C SER A 167 6.28 -18.58 -12.31
N GLY A 168 7.34 -18.19 -11.60
CA GLY A 168 7.26 -17.65 -10.25
C GLY A 168 8.56 -17.00 -9.81
N LYS A 169 8.47 -15.97 -8.99
CA LYS A 169 9.63 -15.28 -8.41
C LYS A 169 9.29 -14.74 -7.02
N ALA A 170 10.23 -14.81 -6.09
CA ALA A 170 10.06 -14.30 -4.73
C ALA A 170 11.41 -13.91 -4.12
N LEU A 171 11.45 -12.76 -3.47
CA LEU A 171 12.54 -12.41 -2.59
C LEU A 171 12.49 -13.30 -1.35
N GLU A 172 13.58 -14.01 -1.05
CA GLU A 172 13.70 -14.90 0.10
C GLU A 172 14.32 -14.19 1.30
N ALA A 173 15.44 -13.51 1.08
CA ALA A 173 16.16 -12.80 2.13
C ALA A 173 17.06 -11.71 1.52
N ILE A 174 17.37 -10.70 2.33
CA ILE A 174 18.41 -9.70 2.06
C ILE A 174 19.42 -9.79 3.18
N ASP A 175 20.69 -9.83 2.83
CA ASP A 175 21.83 -9.73 3.73
C ASP A 175 22.39 -8.31 3.63
N PRO A 176 22.15 -7.45 4.62
CA PRO A 176 22.60 -6.06 4.60
C PRO A 176 24.12 -5.92 4.80
N ASP A 177 24.79 -6.94 5.34
CA ASP A 177 26.21 -6.89 5.62
C ASP A 177 27.05 -7.10 4.36
N THR A 178 26.53 -7.84 3.41
CA THR A 178 27.18 -8.17 2.13
C THR A 178 26.54 -7.50 0.92
N ASP A 179 25.45 -6.74 1.12
CA ASP A 179 24.61 -6.17 0.05
C ASP A 179 24.10 -7.21 -0.96
N ASN A 180 23.85 -8.42 -0.47
CA ASN A 180 23.34 -9.52 -1.25
C ASN A 180 21.87 -9.80 -0.94
N ALA A 181 21.12 -10.19 -1.98
CA ALA A 181 19.76 -10.69 -1.82
C ALA A 181 19.63 -12.09 -2.42
N SER A 182 18.91 -12.96 -1.72
CA SER A 182 18.53 -14.29 -2.22
C SER A 182 17.13 -14.20 -2.84
N VAL A 183 17.02 -14.58 -4.10
CA VAL A 183 15.74 -14.59 -4.84
C VAL A 183 15.49 -15.97 -5.38
N LEU A 184 14.32 -16.51 -5.08
CA LEU A 184 13.84 -17.77 -5.66
C LEU A 184 13.19 -17.48 -7.02
N VAL A 185 13.64 -18.17 -8.06
CA VAL A 185 13.08 -18.05 -9.41
C VAL A 185 12.71 -19.44 -9.90
N ALA A 186 11.46 -19.60 -10.31
CA ALA A 186 10.96 -20.77 -11.01
C ALA A 186 10.78 -20.42 -12.49
N VAL A 187 11.43 -21.18 -13.36
CA VAL A 187 11.44 -20.94 -14.80
C VAL A 187 11.09 -22.22 -15.55
N ARG A 188 10.38 -22.06 -16.65
CA ARG A 188 10.15 -23.13 -17.62
C ARG A 188 10.96 -22.82 -18.87
N VAL A 189 11.78 -23.76 -19.28
CA VAL A 189 12.65 -23.65 -20.47
C VAL A 189 12.12 -24.58 -21.53
N THR A 190 11.92 -24.04 -22.72
CA THR A 190 11.53 -24.80 -23.93
C THR A 190 12.67 -24.70 -24.94
N VAL A 191 13.16 -25.84 -25.39
CA VAL A 191 14.18 -25.92 -26.45
C VAL A 191 13.49 -26.31 -27.74
N THR A 192 13.75 -25.54 -28.80
CA THR A 192 13.32 -25.84 -30.17
C THR A 192 14.54 -26.32 -30.95
N ASP A 193 14.48 -27.50 -31.54
CA ASP A 193 15.58 -28.07 -32.34
C ASP A 193 15.69 -27.43 -33.72
N ILE A 194 16.68 -27.89 -34.50
CA ILE A 194 16.95 -27.39 -35.85
C ILE A 194 15.77 -27.57 -36.83
N ASP A 195 14.93 -28.59 -36.59
CA ASP A 195 13.75 -28.87 -37.40
C ASP A 195 12.53 -28.04 -37.02
N GLY A 196 12.69 -27.14 -36.04
CA GLY A 196 11.61 -26.30 -35.51
C GLY A 196 10.66 -27.04 -34.55
N VAL A 197 11.04 -28.21 -34.05
CA VAL A 197 10.23 -29.03 -33.17
C VAL A 197 10.54 -28.67 -31.70
N ASN A 198 9.50 -28.28 -30.97
CA ASN A 198 9.62 -27.99 -29.53
C ASN A 198 9.79 -29.29 -28.74
N LYS A 199 10.87 -29.38 -27.96
CA LYS A 199 11.03 -30.44 -26.97
C LYS A 199 10.13 -30.16 -25.77
N PRO A 200 9.75 -31.18 -24.98
CA PRO A 200 8.98 -30.96 -23.75
C PRO A 200 9.64 -29.93 -22.84
N SER A 201 8.88 -28.93 -22.41
CA SER A 201 9.39 -27.88 -21.55
C SER A 201 9.85 -28.45 -20.22
N GLN A 202 11.02 -28.01 -19.74
CA GLN A 202 11.59 -28.40 -18.46
C GLN A 202 11.44 -27.28 -17.44
N ALA A 203 11.06 -27.63 -16.22
CA ALA A 203 10.94 -26.69 -15.13
C ALA A 203 12.20 -26.70 -14.26
N TYR A 204 12.76 -25.51 -14.02
CA TYR A 204 13.89 -25.31 -13.12
C TYR A 204 13.48 -24.41 -11.98
N ARG A 205 14.05 -24.66 -10.80
CA ARG A 205 13.94 -23.80 -9.62
C ARG A 205 15.35 -23.45 -9.18
N MET A 206 15.60 -22.16 -9.01
CA MET A 206 16.94 -21.67 -8.67
C MET A 206 16.84 -20.61 -7.59
N ARG A 207 17.85 -20.59 -6.73
CA ARG A 207 18.13 -19.47 -5.84
C ARG A 207 19.22 -18.65 -6.51
N VAL A 208 18.86 -17.45 -6.90
CA VAL A 208 19.78 -16.47 -7.48
C VAL A 208 20.22 -15.55 -6.36
N ILE A 209 21.52 -15.45 -6.13
CA ILE A 209 22.09 -14.43 -5.28
C ILE A 209 22.36 -13.20 -6.16
N VAL A 210 21.80 -12.08 -5.80
CA VAL A 210 22.01 -10.79 -6.47
C VAL A 210 22.83 -9.89 -5.55
N HIS A 211 23.87 -9.27 -6.08
CA HIS A 211 24.71 -8.33 -5.37
C HIS A 211 24.42 -6.90 -5.84
N GLU A 212 24.30 -5.96 -4.89
CA GLU A 212 24.21 -4.53 -5.16
C GLU A 212 25.59 -3.90 -4.87
N ASP A 213 26.22 -3.30 -5.88
CA ASP A 213 27.50 -2.63 -5.71
C ASP A 213 27.36 -1.24 -5.05
N GLY A 214 28.50 -0.63 -4.66
CA GLY A 214 28.51 0.69 -4.01
C GLY A 214 27.90 1.84 -4.84
N ASN A 215 27.58 1.61 -6.12
CA ASN A 215 26.93 2.56 -7.01
C ASN A 215 25.43 2.26 -7.20
N GLY A 216 24.90 1.23 -6.51
CA GLY A 216 23.51 0.79 -6.61
C GLY A 216 23.21 -0.05 -7.86
N ARG A 217 24.23 -0.55 -8.58
CA ARG A 217 24.06 -1.49 -9.68
C ARG A 217 23.89 -2.88 -9.12
N MET A 218 22.85 -3.58 -9.59
CA MET A 218 22.57 -4.96 -9.21
C MET A 218 22.99 -5.94 -10.30
N THR A 219 23.60 -7.06 -9.91
CA THR A 219 24.09 -8.11 -10.82
C THR A 219 23.83 -9.49 -10.21
N GLY A 220 23.67 -10.52 -11.06
CA GLY A 220 23.66 -11.90 -10.61
C GLY A 220 25.04 -12.29 -10.07
N TYR A 221 25.11 -12.69 -8.81
CA TYR A 221 26.34 -12.95 -8.10
C TYR A 221 26.67 -14.44 -7.98
N ASP A 222 25.66 -15.24 -7.71
CA ASP A 222 25.78 -16.70 -7.57
C ASP A 222 24.45 -17.39 -7.90
N LEU A 223 24.51 -18.66 -8.27
CA LEU A 223 23.35 -19.50 -8.58
C LEU A 223 23.41 -20.78 -7.76
N LYS A 224 22.33 -21.07 -7.03
CA LYS A 224 22.21 -22.29 -6.23
C LYS A 224 20.93 -23.03 -6.56
N TYR A 225 21.00 -24.33 -6.61
CA TYR A 225 19.81 -25.18 -6.69
C TYR A 225 19.26 -25.40 -5.29
N PRO A 226 17.97 -25.14 -5.02
CA PRO A 226 17.37 -25.25 -3.68
C PRO A 226 17.50 -26.64 -3.06
N ASP A 227 17.51 -27.67 -3.92
CA ASP A 227 17.51 -29.09 -3.53
C ASP A 227 18.93 -29.69 -3.40
N GLY A 228 19.98 -28.83 -3.35
CA GLY A 228 21.36 -29.29 -3.16
C GLY A 228 21.96 -30.06 -4.35
N GLY A 229 21.36 -29.92 -5.53
CA GLY A 229 21.95 -30.43 -6.76
C GLY A 229 23.25 -29.65 -7.09
N ASN A 230 24.37 -30.34 -7.03
CA ASN A 230 25.64 -29.87 -7.55
C ASN A 230 25.61 -29.96 -9.07
#